data_35852f02e725b8818be0c549b7113948
#
_entry.id   35852f02e725b8818be0c549b7113948
#
_cell.length_a   1.000
_cell.length_b   1.000
_cell.length_c   1.000
_cell.angle_alpha   90.00
_cell.angle_beta   90.00
_cell.angle_gamma   90.00
#
_symmetry.space_group_name_H-M   'P 1'
#
loop_
_entity.id
_entity.type
_entity.pdbx_description
1 polymer ?
#
loop_
_entity_poly.entity_id
_entity_poly.type
_entity_poly.pdbx_seq_one_letter_code
_entity_poly.pdbx_strand_id
1 'polypeptide(L)'
;TIENSKNLNDIEQVKSFAKKSKWKNKIDGIFENEDFEALIITDINQKILWVNNGFTEMTGYSKKFAINKTPNFLQGENTQRTTKKRIRNKLELLEPFTEVITNYRKDKTPYKCEVKIIPLYKEKVTHFLAIERKVV
;
A
#
# COMPACT_ATOMS: atom_id res chain seq x y z
N THR A 1 -20.01 -7.86 10.30
CA THR A 1 -20.26 -6.47 9.87
C THR A 1 -19.89 -6.28 8.40
N ILE A 2 -20.42 -5.24 7.78
CA ILE A 2 -20.12 -4.90 6.39
C ILE A 2 -18.64 -4.62 6.22
N GLU A 3 -18.03 -3.94 7.16
CA GLU A 3 -16.60 -3.61 7.12
C GLU A 3 -15.73 -4.86 7.22
N ASN A 4 -16.06 -5.78 8.11
CA ASN A 4 -15.32 -7.05 8.21
C ASN A 4 -15.43 -7.84 6.91
N SER A 5 -16.61 -7.83 6.27
CA SER A 5 -16.79 -8.52 4.99
C SER A 5 -15.93 -7.90 3.88
N LYS A 6 -15.83 -6.56 3.83
CA LYS A 6 -14.96 -5.86 2.87
C LYS A 6 -13.49 -6.23 3.10
N ASN A 7 -13.03 -6.21 4.36
CA ASN A 7 -11.66 -6.54 4.69
C ASN A 7 -11.32 -7.98 4.35
N LEU A 8 -12.22 -8.92 4.62
CA LEU A 8 -12.04 -10.32 4.27
C LEU A 8 -11.92 -10.50 2.76
N ASN A 9 -12.75 -9.80 1.97
CA ASN A 9 -12.68 -9.85 0.52
C ASN A 9 -11.35 -9.29 -0.01
N ASP A 10 -10.88 -8.18 0.56
CA ASP A 10 -9.60 -7.58 0.19
C ASP A 10 -8.44 -8.54 0.47
N ILE A 11 -8.45 -9.17 1.65
CA ILE A 11 -7.43 -10.15 2.04
C ILE A 11 -7.44 -11.36 1.10
N GLU A 12 -8.63 -11.84 0.72
CA GLU A 12 -8.75 -12.94 -0.25
C GLU A 12 -8.17 -12.56 -1.62
N GLN A 13 -8.31 -11.31 -2.05
CA GLN A 13 -7.69 -10.85 -3.29
C GLN A 13 -6.17 -10.83 -3.18
N VAL A 14 -5.61 -10.38 -2.07
CA VAL A 14 -4.16 -10.44 -1.82
C VAL A 14 -3.69 -11.89 -1.85
N LYS A 15 -4.42 -12.80 -1.22
CA LYS A 15 -4.11 -14.25 -1.24
C LYS A 15 -4.13 -14.81 -2.66
N SER A 16 -5.03 -14.35 -3.51
CA SER A 16 -5.08 -14.74 -4.91
C SER A 16 -3.82 -14.33 -5.66
N PHE A 17 -3.34 -13.10 -5.45
CA PHE A 17 -2.06 -12.66 -5.96
C PHE A 17 -0.91 -13.52 -5.44
N ALA A 18 -0.92 -13.81 -4.13
CA ALA A 18 0.11 -14.62 -3.49
C ALA A 18 0.20 -16.01 -4.12
N LYS A 19 -0.93 -16.63 -4.40
CA LYS A 19 -1.00 -17.94 -5.02
C LYS A 19 -0.44 -17.92 -6.44
N LYS A 20 -0.84 -16.94 -7.26
CA LYS A 20 -0.35 -16.80 -8.62
C LYS A 20 1.14 -16.51 -8.69
N SER A 21 1.61 -15.64 -7.82
CA SER A 21 3.01 -15.21 -7.77
C SER A 21 3.89 -16.16 -6.97
N LYS A 22 3.28 -17.11 -6.28
CA LYS A 22 3.95 -18.10 -5.43
C LYS A 22 4.77 -17.44 -4.32
N TRP A 23 4.23 -16.35 -3.74
CA TRP A 23 4.89 -15.71 -2.60
C TRP A 23 4.90 -16.66 -1.40
N LYS A 24 5.99 -16.65 -0.68
CA LYS A 24 6.18 -17.47 0.53
C LYS A 24 5.69 -16.76 1.80
N ASN A 25 5.32 -15.50 1.70
CA ASN A 25 4.75 -14.76 2.82
C ASN A 25 3.47 -15.44 3.32
N LYS A 26 3.31 -15.50 4.65
CA LYS A 26 2.06 -15.95 5.27
C LYS A 26 1.10 -14.77 5.31
N ILE A 27 0.20 -14.69 4.35
CA ILE A 27 -0.67 -13.53 4.16
C ILE A 27 -1.57 -13.30 5.37
N ASP A 28 -2.17 -14.35 5.94
CA ASP A 28 -3.01 -14.21 7.14
C ASP A 28 -2.25 -13.58 8.30
N GLY A 29 -0.99 -13.96 8.49
CA GLY A 29 -0.14 -13.39 9.54
C GLY A 29 0.12 -11.90 9.35
N ILE A 30 0.25 -11.45 8.10
CA ILE A 30 0.44 -10.02 7.79
C ILE A 30 -0.75 -9.20 8.27
N PHE A 31 -1.97 -9.71 8.08
CA PHE A 31 -3.19 -8.98 8.39
C PHE A 31 -3.72 -9.22 9.81
N GLU A 32 -3.07 -10.07 10.58
CA GLU A 32 -3.47 -10.33 11.95
C GLU A 32 -3.35 -9.04 12.78
N ASN A 33 -4.45 -8.62 13.38
CA ASN A 33 -4.54 -7.39 14.18
C ASN A 33 -4.21 -6.09 13.41
N GLU A 34 -4.35 -6.10 12.09
CA GLU A 34 -4.14 -4.90 11.27
C GLU A 34 -5.47 -4.23 10.94
N ASP A 35 -5.54 -2.92 11.23
CA ASP A 35 -6.58 -2.05 10.70
C ASP A 35 -6.08 -1.38 9.44
N PHE A 36 -6.89 -1.35 8.39
CA PHE A 36 -6.49 -0.70 7.15
C PHE A 36 -7.69 -0.12 6.41
N GLU A 37 -7.42 0.90 5.61
CA GLU A 37 -8.37 1.47 4.66
C GLU A 37 -7.96 1.11 3.23
N ALA A 38 -6.72 1.36 2.87
CA ALA A 38 -6.20 1.11 1.53
C ALA A 38 -5.17 0.00 1.52
N LEU A 39 -5.22 -0.83 0.47
CA LEU A 39 -4.19 -1.82 0.15
C LEU A 39 -3.71 -1.56 -1.26
N ILE A 40 -2.39 -1.63 -1.43
CA ILE A 40 -1.74 -1.42 -2.72
C ILE A 40 -0.71 -2.52 -2.92
N ILE A 41 -0.74 -3.19 -4.07
CA ILE A 41 0.32 -4.11 -4.47
C ILE A 41 1.09 -3.46 -5.61
N THR A 42 2.41 -3.40 -5.47
CA THR A 42 3.30 -2.87 -6.51
C THR A 42 4.32 -3.93 -6.93
N ASP A 43 4.92 -3.72 -8.10
CA ASP A 43 6.12 -4.48 -8.47
C ASP A 43 7.34 -3.95 -7.69
N ILE A 44 8.51 -4.50 -7.97
CA ILE A 44 9.76 -4.12 -7.28
C ILE A 44 10.16 -2.66 -7.57
N ASN A 45 9.69 -2.09 -8.65
CA ASN A 45 9.93 -0.71 -9.05
C ASN A 45 8.84 0.25 -8.57
N GLN A 46 7.99 -0.19 -7.66
CA GLN A 46 6.86 0.53 -7.07
C GLN A 46 5.76 0.92 -8.07
N LYS A 47 5.70 0.27 -9.21
CA LYS A 47 4.55 0.45 -10.12
C LYS A 47 3.35 -0.29 -9.56
N ILE A 48 2.24 0.40 -9.44
CA ILE A 48 1.00 -0.13 -8.88
C ILE A 48 0.39 -1.16 -9.83
N LEU A 49 0.13 -2.35 -9.29
CA LEU A 49 -0.50 -3.45 -10.03
C LEU A 49 -1.95 -3.65 -9.60
N TRP A 50 -2.28 -3.33 -8.36
CA TRP A 50 -3.60 -3.54 -7.80
C TRP A 50 -3.81 -2.62 -6.60
N VAL A 51 -5.03 -2.15 -6.45
CA VAL A 51 -5.50 -1.44 -5.25
C VAL A 51 -6.89 -1.95 -4.89
N ASN A 52 -7.23 -1.89 -3.61
CA ASN A 52 -8.58 -2.22 -3.15
C ASN A 52 -9.55 -1.05 -3.33
N ASN A 53 -10.83 -1.26 -3.04
CA ASN A 53 -11.83 -0.18 -3.09
C ASN A 53 -11.54 0.93 -2.08
N GLY A 54 -11.00 0.56 -0.91
CA GLY A 54 -10.62 1.52 0.13
C GLY A 54 -9.60 2.55 -0.32
N PHE A 55 -8.72 2.18 -1.24
CA PHE A 55 -7.79 3.13 -1.86
C PHE A 55 -8.55 4.28 -2.54
N THR A 56 -9.56 3.93 -3.34
CA THR A 56 -10.37 4.94 -4.05
C THR A 56 -11.17 5.79 -3.07
N GLU A 57 -11.75 5.19 -2.05
CA GLU A 57 -12.48 5.91 -1.01
C GLU A 57 -11.57 6.89 -0.25
N MET A 58 -10.35 6.46 0.06
CA MET A 58 -9.40 7.29 0.82
C MET A 58 -8.78 8.41 -0.02
N THR A 59 -8.44 8.14 -1.28
CA THR A 59 -7.66 9.05 -2.11
C THR A 59 -8.48 9.85 -3.13
N GLY A 60 -9.65 9.34 -3.49
CA GLY A 60 -10.47 9.90 -4.57
C GLY A 60 -10.01 9.49 -5.98
N TYR A 61 -8.89 8.82 -6.11
CA TYR A 61 -8.41 8.33 -7.41
C TYR A 61 -9.00 6.97 -7.74
N SER A 62 -9.37 6.78 -9.01
CA SER A 62 -9.86 5.47 -9.47
C SER A 62 -8.73 4.46 -9.56
N LYS A 63 -9.09 3.18 -9.50
CA LYS A 63 -8.14 2.08 -9.72
C LYS A 63 -7.46 2.20 -11.09
N LYS A 64 -8.25 2.48 -12.11
CA LYS A 64 -7.75 2.64 -13.48
C LYS A 64 -6.68 3.73 -13.58
N PHE A 65 -6.88 4.84 -12.88
CA PHE A 65 -5.91 5.93 -12.86
C PHE A 65 -4.60 5.48 -12.21
N ALA A 66 -4.68 4.74 -11.12
CA ALA A 66 -3.53 4.38 -10.29
C ALA A 66 -2.63 3.30 -10.93
N ILE A 67 -3.22 2.37 -11.69
CA ILE A 67 -2.48 1.24 -12.26
C ILE A 67 -1.32 1.72 -13.15
N ASN A 68 -0.17 1.10 -12.99
CA ASN A 68 1.09 1.38 -13.69
C ASN A 68 1.77 2.70 -13.32
N LYS A 69 1.23 3.44 -12.34
CA LYS A 69 1.89 4.61 -11.77
C LYS A 69 2.64 4.22 -10.49
N THR A 70 3.65 4.99 -10.14
CA THR A 70 4.22 4.91 -8.80
C THR A 70 3.39 5.78 -7.86
N PRO A 71 3.40 5.50 -6.54
CA PRO A 71 2.61 6.30 -5.57
C PRO A 71 2.99 7.78 -5.46
N ASN A 72 4.00 8.23 -6.18
CA ASN A 72 4.46 9.62 -6.15
C ASN A 72 3.36 10.62 -6.49
N PHE A 73 2.35 10.24 -7.28
CA PHE A 73 1.25 11.15 -7.61
C PHE A 73 0.42 11.56 -6.38
N LEU A 74 0.52 10.82 -5.27
CA LEU A 74 -0.15 11.15 -4.02
C LEU A 74 0.60 12.22 -3.21
N GLN A 75 1.84 12.51 -3.57
CA GLN A 75 2.65 13.51 -2.86
C GLN A 75 2.33 14.91 -3.34
N GLY A 76 2.63 15.89 -2.51
CA GLY A 76 2.37 17.28 -2.83
C GLY A 76 3.24 18.24 -2.02
N GLU A 77 2.83 19.49 -1.97
CA GLU A 77 3.63 20.60 -1.43
C GLU A 77 4.15 20.35 -0.03
N ASN A 78 3.33 19.82 0.87
CA ASN A 78 3.71 19.60 2.26
C ASN A 78 4.27 18.19 2.54
N THR A 79 4.52 17.40 1.50
CA THR A 79 5.20 16.12 1.67
C THR A 79 6.68 16.37 1.93
N GLN A 80 7.16 16.03 3.12
CA GLN A 80 8.52 16.35 3.52
C GLN A 80 9.55 15.54 2.73
N ARG A 81 10.57 16.23 2.26
CA ARG A 81 11.68 15.63 1.51
C ARG A 81 12.41 14.57 2.35
N THR A 82 12.58 14.83 3.64
CA THR A 82 13.22 13.89 4.57
C THR A 82 12.44 12.59 4.69
N THR A 83 11.11 12.66 4.74
CA THR A 83 10.25 11.47 4.79
C THR A 83 10.36 10.67 3.49
N LYS A 84 10.34 11.33 2.33
CA LYS A 84 10.52 10.67 1.03
C LYS A 84 11.85 9.91 0.96
N LYS A 85 12.92 10.55 1.44
CA LYS A 85 14.24 9.95 1.46
C LYS A 85 14.30 8.73 2.37
N ARG A 86 13.72 8.81 3.58
CA ARG A 86 13.66 7.67 4.49
C ARG A 86 12.93 6.48 3.86
N ILE A 87 11.78 6.74 3.24
CA ILE A 87 11.00 5.68 2.58
C ILE A 87 11.83 5.03 1.48
N ARG A 88 12.48 5.83 0.62
CA ARG A 88 13.34 5.31 -0.45
C ARG A 88 14.44 4.42 0.11
N ASN A 89 15.13 4.88 1.15
CA ASN A 89 16.20 4.12 1.76
C ASN A 89 15.70 2.81 2.37
N LYS A 90 14.55 2.85 3.03
CA LYS A 90 13.96 1.65 3.65
C LYS A 90 13.48 0.64 2.60
N LEU A 91 12.93 1.11 1.47
CA LEU A 91 12.56 0.22 0.37
C LEU A 91 13.77 -0.55 -0.17
N GLU A 92 14.92 0.10 -0.25
CA GLU A 92 16.16 -0.54 -0.71
C GLU A 92 16.65 -1.64 0.22
N LEU A 93 16.32 -1.54 1.53
CA LEU A 93 16.70 -2.56 2.50
C LEU A 93 15.88 -3.85 2.37
N LEU A 94 14.77 -3.81 1.65
CA LEU A 94 13.89 -4.97 1.45
C LEU A 94 13.39 -5.60 2.76
N GLU A 95 13.16 -4.75 3.76
CA GLU A 95 12.61 -5.13 5.07
C GLU A 95 11.28 -4.44 5.32
N PRO A 96 10.38 -5.04 6.14
CA PRO A 96 9.14 -4.36 6.50
C PRO A 96 9.42 -3.07 7.26
N PHE A 97 8.60 -2.05 7.00
CA PHE A 97 8.72 -0.79 7.75
C PHE A 97 7.39 -0.05 7.74
N THR A 98 7.28 0.93 8.65
CA THR A 98 6.13 1.82 8.76
C THR A 98 6.63 3.27 8.76
N GLU A 99 5.97 4.13 7.99
CA GLU A 99 6.20 5.58 7.97
C GLU A 99 4.87 6.32 7.91
N VAL A 100 4.88 7.56 8.35
CA VAL A 100 3.74 8.48 8.18
C VAL A 100 4.15 9.54 7.17
N ILE A 101 3.35 9.70 6.13
CA ILE A 101 3.62 10.65 5.06
C ILE A 101 2.40 11.52 4.81
N THR A 102 2.61 12.79 4.48
CA THR A 102 1.53 13.66 4.03
C THR A 102 1.26 13.38 2.56
N ASN A 103 0.07 12.86 2.28
CA ASN A 103 -0.43 12.63 0.93
C ASN A 103 -1.57 13.60 0.64
N TYR A 104 -1.97 13.66 -0.63
CA TYR A 104 -3.04 14.53 -1.11
C TYR A 104 -4.06 13.71 -1.87
N ARG A 105 -5.34 13.99 -1.61
CA ARG A 105 -6.45 13.41 -2.36
C ARG A 105 -6.53 14.04 -3.74
N LYS A 106 -7.33 13.45 -4.61
CA LYS A 106 -7.59 13.98 -5.95
C LYS A 106 -8.10 15.43 -5.90
N ASP A 107 -8.90 15.79 -4.89
CA ASP A 107 -9.40 17.15 -4.68
C ASP A 107 -8.36 18.08 -4.06
N LYS A 108 -7.11 17.62 -3.92
CA LYS A 108 -5.95 18.36 -3.39
C LYS A 108 -6.00 18.63 -1.89
N THR A 109 -6.89 17.99 -1.15
CA THR A 109 -6.88 18.09 0.31
C THR A 109 -5.81 17.17 0.90
N PRO A 110 -4.97 17.68 1.82
CA PRO A 110 -3.93 16.86 2.43
C PRO A 110 -4.48 15.96 3.54
N TYR A 111 -3.79 14.86 3.77
CA TYR A 111 -4.06 13.99 4.90
C TYR A 111 -2.77 13.26 5.30
N LYS A 112 -2.68 12.88 6.57
CA LYS A 112 -1.56 12.07 7.04
C LYS A 112 -1.90 10.61 6.85
N CYS A 113 -1.03 9.90 6.15
CA CYS A 113 -1.18 8.50 5.82
C CYS A 113 -0.11 7.68 6.53
N GLU A 114 -0.54 6.72 7.34
CA GLU A 114 0.38 5.71 7.85
C GLU A 114 0.50 4.63 6.80
N VAL A 115 1.72 4.38 6.36
CA VAL A 115 2.05 3.40 5.32
C VAL A 115 2.91 2.32 5.93
N LYS A 116 2.41 1.10 5.95
CA LYS A 116 3.18 -0.09 6.32
C LYS A 116 3.52 -0.85 5.07
N ILE A 117 4.80 -1.03 4.81
CA ILE A 117 5.30 -1.71 3.61
C ILE A 117 5.81 -3.08 3.98
N ILE A 118 5.30 -4.10 3.28
CA ILE A 118 5.70 -5.50 3.45
C ILE A 118 6.31 -5.98 2.13
N PRO A 119 7.59 -6.35 2.12
CA PRO A 119 8.17 -6.98 0.94
C PRO A 119 7.55 -8.35 0.71
N LEU A 120 7.18 -8.64 -0.53
CA LEU A 120 6.58 -9.91 -0.92
C LEU A 120 7.61 -10.70 -1.73
N TYR A 121 7.84 -11.96 -1.34
CA TYR A 121 8.97 -12.71 -1.87
C TYR A 121 8.59 -14.14 -2.26
N LYS A 122 9.31 -14.65 -3.25
CA LYS A 122 9.32 -16.08 -3.60
C LYS A 122 10.69 -16.65 -3.20
N GLU A 123 11.72 -16.44 -4.01
CA GLU A 123 13.13 -16.69 -3.67
C GLU A 123 13.80 -15.36 -3.28
N LYS A 124 13.40 -14.30 -3.95
CA LYS A 124 13.79 -12.92 -3.66
C LYS A 124 12.56 -12.05 -3.63
N VAL A 125 12.68 -10.83 -3.13
CA VAL A 125 11.59 -9.85 -3.14
C VAL A 125 11.26 -9.50 -4.59
N THR A 126 9.98 -9.62 -4.95
CA THR A 126 9.48 -9.33 -6.29
C THR A 126 8.44 -8.21 -6.29
N HIS A 127 7.76 -8.00 -5.16
CA HIS A 127 6.66 -7.05 -5.03
C HIS A 127 6.67 -6.42 -3.65
N PHE A 128 5.85 -5.38 -3.48
CA PHE A 128 5.58 -4.78 -2.17
C PHE A 128 4.07 -4.71 -1.95
N LEU A 129 3.66 -4.93 -0.70
CA LEU A 129 2.31 -4.67 -0.23
C LEU A 129 2.36 -3.43 0.67
N ALA A 130 1.57 -2.40 0.34
CA ALA A 130 1.37 -1.25 1.20
C ALA A 130 0.02 -1.38 1.91
N ILE A 131 0.04 -1.29 3.22
CA ILE A 131 -1.13 -1.31 4.09
C ILE A 131 -1.25 0.09 4.65
N GLU A 132 -2.34 0.79 4.33
CA GLU A 132 -2.45 2.21 4.58
C GLU A 132 -3.72 2.57 5.32
N ARG A 133 -3.61 3.58 6.19
CA ARG A 133 -4.75 4.18 6.86
C ARG A 133 -4.47 5.65 7.12
N LYS A 134 -5.54 6.45 7.14
CA LYS A 134 -5.45 7.84 7.55
C LYS A 134 -5.23 7.90 9.06
N VAL A 135 -4.32 8.77 9.50
CA VAL A 135 -4.04 9.01 10.91
C VAL A 135 -4.25 10.50 11.24
N VAL A 136 -4.46 10.77 12.50
CA VAL A 136 -4.73 12.15 12.96
C VAL A 136 -3.41 12.91 13.18
#